data_b0fdeb76b92fe452ccc86b93f2abb673
#
_entry.id   b0fdeb76b92fe452ccc86b93f2abb673
#
_cell.length_a   1.000
_cell.length_b   1.000
_cell.length_c   1.000
_cell.angle_alpha   90.00
_cell.angle_beta   90.00
_cell.angle_gamma   90.00
#
_symmetry.space_group_name_H-M   'P 1'
#
loop_
_entity.id
_entity.type
_entity.pdbx_description
1 polymer ?
#
loop_
_entity_poly.entity_id
_entity_poly.type
_entity_poly.pdbx_seq_one_letter_code
_entity_poly.pdbx_strand_id
1 'polypeptide(L)'
;MGFTLDKMQAEDWGAVRSIYREGIATGNATFETDAPEWQEWDKTHLGDCRFVARREGQMVGWGALSPVSSRCVYTGVAEVSIYVTASARGEGIGKAVLRTLIEASERQGIWTLQAGVFPENGASIALHKACGFREVGYRERIGQMNGYWRDVILLERRSEVVGR
;
A
#
# COMPACT_ATOMS: atom_id res chain seq x y z
N MET A 1 -8.29 -0.10 19.58
CA MET A 1 -7.66 -0.68 19.60
C MET A 1 -7.71 -2.11 19.48
N GLY A 2 -7.14 -2.91 20.11
CA GLY A 2 -7.23 -4.35 20.04
C GLY A 2 -6.68 -5.02 18.78
N PHE A 3 -5.76 -4.38 18.05
CA PHE A 3 -5.05 -5.03 16.96
C PHE A 3 -3.54 -4.92 17.15
N THR A 4 -2.81 -5.87 16.57
CA THR A 4 -1.35 -5.90 16.59
C THR A 4 -0.81 -5.81 15.18
N LEU A 5 0.43 -5.33 15.04
CA LEU A 5 1.14 -5.26 13.77
C LEU A 5 2.35 -6.17 13.84
N ASP A 6 2.47 -7.06 12.86
CA ASP A 6 3.57 -8.01 12.76
C ASP A 6 4.16 -7.99 11.35
N LYS A 7 5.41 -8.45 11.24
CA LYS A 7 6.00 -8.66 9.90
C LYS A 7 5.23 -9.74 9.17
N MET A 8 4.99 -9.53 7.88
CA MET A 8 4.33 -10.51 7.03
C MET A 8 5.25 -11.70 6.79
N GLN A 9 4.72 -12.90 6.96
CA GLN A 9 5.40 -14.14 6.68
C GLN A 9 4.76 -14.84 5.48
N ALA A 10 5.47 -15.79 4.87
CA ALA A 10 4.92 -16.56 3.75
C ALA A 10 3.62 -17.26 4.11
N GLU A 11 3.51 -17.74 5.35
CA GLU A 11 2.30 -18.41 5.86
C GLU A 11 1.09 -17.49 5.92
N ASP A 12 1.30 -16.18 5.90
CA ASP A 12 0.21 -15.20 5.94
C ASP A 12 -0.46 -15.00 4.58
N TRP A 13 0.15 -15.52 3.51
CA TRP A 13 -0.30 -15.19 2.14
C TRP A 13 -1.77 -15.51 1.87
N GLY A 14 -2.27 -16.64 2.38
CA GLY A 14 -3.68 -16.99 2.20
C GLY A 14 -4.63 -15.89 2.68
N ALA A 15 -4.38 -15.35 3.88
CA ALA A 15 -5.19 -14.28 4.45
C ALA A 15 -4.92 -12.94 3.75
N VAL A 16 -3.66 -12.64 3.43
CA VAL A 16 -3.27 -11.44 2.68
C VAL A 16 -4.00 -11.42 1.33
N ARG A 17 -3.94 -12.53 0.61
CA ARG A 17 -4.59 -12.67 -0.71
C ARG A 17 -6.10 -12.46 -0.62
N SER A 18 -6.72 -13.00 0.41
CA SER A 18 -8.16 -12.85 0.63
C SER A 18 -8.55 -11.38 0.79
N ILE A 19 -7.83 -10.63 1.61
CA ILE A 19 -8.07 -9.20 1.82
C ILE A 19 -7.77 -8.40 0.55
N TYR A 20 -6.72 -8.77 -0.17
CA TYR A 20 -6.38 -8.17 -1.46
C TYR A 20 -7.55 -8.33 -2.45
N ARG A 21 -8.11 -9.54 -2.53
CA ARG A 21 -9.27 -9.81 -3.40
C ARG A 21 -10.51 -9.01 -3.00
N GLU A 22 -10.73 -8.77 -1.71
CA GLU A 22 -11.80 -7.86 -1.28
C GLU A 22 -11.60 -6.46 -1.87
N GLY A 23 -10.37 -5.95 -1.82
CA GLY A 23 -10.03 -4.64 -2.40
C GLY A 23 -10.25 -4.60 -3.90
N ILE A 24 -9.78 -5.62 -4.61
CA ILE A 24 -9.97 -5.75 -6.06
C ILE A 24 -11.47 -5.72 -6.40
N ALA A 25 -12.28 -6.43 -5.62
CA ALA A 25 -13.73 -6.51 -5.86
C ALA A 25 -14.45 -5.17 -5.71
N THR A 26 -13.88 -4.19 -5.00
CA THR A 26 -14.49 -2.85 -4.89
C THR A 26 -14.47 -2.10 -6.23
N GLY A 27 -13.55 -2.45 -7.12
CA GLY A 27 -13.34 -1.72 -8.38
C GLY A 27 -12.62 -0.38 -8.21
N ASN A 28 -12.28 0.02 -6.99
CA ASN A 28 -11.69 1.34 -6.70
C ASN A 28 -10.36 1.30 -5.96
N ALA A 29 -9.76 0.11 -5.80
CA ALA A 29 -8.52 -0.02 -5.04
C ALA A 29 -7.28 -0.17 -5.94
N THR A 30 -7.40 -0.79 -7.10
CA THR A 30 -6.26 -1.15 -7.94
C THR A 30 -6.71 -1.45 -9.36
N PHE A 31 -5.78 -1.34 -10.31
CA PHE A 31 -5.98 -1.83 -11.67
C PHE A 31 -5.90 -3.36 -11.75
N GLU A 32 -5.36 -4.03 -10.75
CA GLU A 32 -5.22 -5.48 -10.75
C GLU A 32 -6.58 -6.17 -10.81
N THR A 33 -6.65 -7.27 -11.55
CA THR A 33 -7.90 -8.03 -11.74
C THR A 33 -7.95 -9.27 -10.85
N ASP A 34 -6.82 -9.76 -10.37
CA ASP A 34 -6.75 -10.82 -9.38
C ASP A 34 -5.42 -10.73 -8.61
N ALA A 35 -5.40 -11.33 -7.44
CA ALA A 35 -4.19 -11.41 -6.62
C ALA A 35 -3.30 -12.55 -7.12
N PRO A 36 -1.97 -12.32 -7.24
CA PRO A 36 -1.05 -13.35 -7.74
C PRO A 36 -0.81 -14.44 -6.69
N GLU A 37 -0.04 -15.44 -7.07
CA GLU A 37 0.50 -16.41 -6.14
C GLU A 37 1.64 -15.79 -5.33
N TRP A 38 1.94 -16.38 -4.17
CA TRP A 38 2.96 -15.86 -3.26
C TRP A 38 4.31 -15.61 -3.94
N GLN A 39 4.78 -16.56 -4.75
CA GLN A 39 6.10 -16.47 -5.36
C GLN A 39 6.24 -15.25 -6.29
N GLU A 40 5.19 -14.92 -7.01
CA GLU A 40 5.20 -13.75 -7.89
C GLU A 40 5.11 -12.46 -7.10
N TRP A 41 4.25 -12.43 -6.10
CA TRP A 41 4.10 -11.25 -5.24
C TRP A 41 5.39 -10.97 -4.46
N ASP A 42 6.01 -12.01 -3.92
CA ASP A 42 7.24 -11.92 -3.14
C ASP A 42 8.38 -11.27 -3.94
N LYS A 43 8.52 -11.63 -5.21
CA LYS A 43 9.57 -11.08 -6.08
C LYS A 43 9.45 -9.58 -6.32
N THR A 44 8.25 -9.05 -6.29
CA THR A 44 7.98 -7.66 -6.68
C THR A 44 7.89 -6.71 -5.49
N HIS A 45 7.97 -7.22 -4.28
CA HIS A 45 7.82 -6.42 -3.07
C HIS A 45 9.05 -6.52 -2.16
N LEU A 46 9.34 -5.42 -1.45
CA LEU A 46 10.52 -5.33 -0.57
C LEU A 46 10.35 -6.24 0.64
N GLY A 47 11.35 -7.08 0.92
CA GLY A 47 11.27 -8.07 2.00
C GLY A 47 11.21 -7.48 3.41
N ASP A 48 11.78 -6.30 3.61
CA ASP A 48 11.86 -5.67 4.93
C ASP A 48 10.72 -4.68 5.21
N CYS A 49 9.80 -4.50 4.26
CA CYS A 49 8.73 -3.52 4.38
C CYS A 49 7.39 -4.17 4.03
N ARG A 50 6.99 -5.15 4.83
CA ARG A 50 5.73 -5.89 4.71
C ARG A 50 5.16 -6.16 6.08
N PHE A 51 3.93 -5.71 6.32
CA PHE A 51 3.32 -5.84 7.65
C PHE A 51 1.87 -6.32 7.53
N VAL A 52 1.44 -7.03 8.56
CA VAL A 52 0.05 -7.47 8.69
C VAL A 52 -0.52 -6.97 10.01
N ALA A 53 -1.79 -6.66 10.02
CA ALA A 53 -2.53 -6.29 11.21
C ALA A 53 -3.46 -7.45 11.59
N ARG A 54 -3.43 -7.84 12.87
CA ARG A 54 -4.28 -8.92 13.40
C ARG A 54 -5.10 -8.41 14.57
N ARG A 55 -6.35 -8.85 14.61
CA ARG A 55 -7.26 -8.61 15.72
C ARG A 55 -7.83 -9.95 16.16
N GLU A 56 -7.62 -10.31 17.45
CA GLU A 56 -8.05 -11.60 17.98
C GLU A 56 -7.56 -12.79 17.14
N GLY A 57 -6.31 -12.70 16.69
CA GLY A 57 -5.69 -13.75 15.88
C GLY A 57 -6.06 -13.76 14.41
N GLN A 58 -7.01 -12.93 13.99
CA GLN A 58 -7.44 -12.86 12.60
C GLN A 58 -6.82 -11.66 11.89
N MET A 59 -6.37 -11.86 10.65
CA MET A 59 -5.83 -10.77 9.86
C MET A 59 -6.95 -9.81 9.45
N VAL A 60 -6.72 -8.52 9.66
CA VAL A 60 -7.68 -7.47 9.33
C VAL A 60 -7.12 -6.45 8.34
N GLY A 61 -5.84 -6.51 8.04
CA GLY A 61 -5.23 -5.62 7.07
C GLY A 61 -3.78 -5.98 6.80
N TRP A 62 -3.22 -5.40 5.75
CA TRP A 62 -1.82 -5.57 5.40
C TRP A 62 -1.30 -4.38 4.60
N GLY A 63 0.00 -4.25 4.55
CA GLY A 63 0.66 -3.26 3.71
C GLY A 63 2.05 -3.71 3.31
N ALA A 64 2.51 -3.19 2.19
CA ALA A 64 3.82 -3.52 1.65
C ALA A 64 4.34 -2.39 0.78
N LEU A 65 5.63 -2.45 0.47
CA LEU A 65 6.28 -1.53 -0.45
C LEU A 65 6.86 -2.29 -1.63
N SER A 66 6.77 -1.69 -2.81
CA SER A 66 7.41 -2.21 -4.02
C SER A 66 8.31 -1.14 -4.62
N PRO A 67 9.45 -1.55 -5.26
CA PRO A 67 10.33 -0.59 -5.92
C PRO A 67 9.60 0.06 -7.11
N VAL A 68 9.84 1.36 -7.29
CA VAL A 68 9.24 2.12 -8.40
C VAL A 68 10.01 1.93 -9.70
N SER A 69 11.33 1.78 -9.61
CA SER A 69 12.20 1.74 -10.78
C SER A 69 13.42 0.85 -10.52
N SER A 70 13.96 0.25 -11.59
CA SER A 70 15.21 -0.50 -11.53
C SER A 70 16.44 0.39 -11.66
N ARG A 71 16.27 1.69 -11.95
CA ARG A 71 17.39 2.61 -12.06
C ARG A 71 17.98 2.91 -10.69
N CYS A 72 19.31 2.86 -10.57
CA CYS A 72 20.03 3.10 -9.32
C CYS A 72 19.72 4.44 -8.67
N VAL A 73 19.49 5.47 -9.49
CA VAL A 73 19.16 6.81 -8.98
C VAL A 73 17.84 6.84 -8.19
N TYR A 74 16.96 5.86 -8.43
CA TYR A 74 15.66 5.78 -7.76
C TYR A 74 15.59 4.61 -6.76
N THR A 75 16.73 4.12 -6.31
CA THR A 75 16.77 2.99 -5.37
C THR A 75 16.06 3.29 -4.05
N GLY A 76 15.94 4.55 -3.67
CA GLY A 76 15.23 4.96 -2.46
C GLY A 76 13.79 5.41 -2.68
N VAL A 77 13.17 5.02 -3.78
CA VAL A 77 11.77 5.35 -4.09
C VAL A 77 10.94 4.07 -4.12
N ALA A 78 9.87 4.04 -3.35
CA ALA A 78 8.99 2.86 -3.28
C ALA A 78 7.52 3.25 -3.32
N GLU A 79 6.70 2.32 -3.77
CA GLU A 79 5.25 2.51 -3.84
C GLU A 79 4.55 1.74 -2.74
N VAL A 80 3.54 2.36 -2.16
CA VAL A 80 2.76 1.83 -1.04
C VAL A 80 1.55 1.05 -1.54
N SER A 81 1.31 -0.11 -0.93
CA SER A 81 0.06 -0.85 -1.06
C SER A 81 -0.50 -1.10 0.34
N ILE A 82 -1.76 -0.72 0.58
CA ILE A 82 -2.45 -0.95 1.87
C ILE A 82 -3.85 -1.44 1.60
N TYR A 83 -4.23 -2.49 2.31
CA TYR A 83 -5.56 -3.10 2.21
C TYR A 83 -6.07 -3.43 3.60
N VAL A 84 -7.33 -3.08 3.88
CA VAL A 84 -8.01 -3.37 5.15
C VAL A 84 -9.30 -4.10 4.84
N THR A 85 -9.57 -5.17 5.57
CA THR A 85 -10.81 -5.92 5.36
C THR A 85 -12.03 -5.03 5.61
N ALA A 86 -13.11 -5.28 4.88
CA ALA A 86 -14.29 -4.42 4.90
C ALA A 86 -14.89 -4.23 6.31
N SER A 87 -14.92 -5.30 7.10
CA SER A 87 -15.49 -5.27 8.45
C SER A 87 -14.67 -4.46 9.46
N ALA A 88 -13.43 -4.11 9.13
CA ALA A 88 -12.52 -3.41 10.04
C ALA A 88 -12.15 -2.01 9.54
N ARG A 89 -12.80 -1.51 8.51
CA ARG A 89 -12.53 -0.15 7.99
C ARG A 89 -13.01 0.90 8.97
N GLY A 90 -12.33 2.04 8.97
CA GLY A 90 -12.66 3.15 9.85
C GLY A 90 -12.17 3.00 11.28
N GLU A 91 -11.34 2.01 11.57
CA GLU A 91 -10.83 1.72 12.92
C GLU A 91 -9.36 2.09 13.11
N GLY A 92 -8.76 2.79 12.16
CA GLY A 92 -7.38 3.25 12.27
C GLY A 92 -6.32 2.22 11.86
N ILE A 93 -6.72 1.07 11.34
CA ILE A 93 -5.80 0.00 10.96
C ILE A 93 -4.91 0.44 9.79
N GLY A 94 -5.50 0.99 8.74
CA GLY A 94 -4.75 1.46 7.57
C GLY A 94 -3.71 2.51 7.95
N LYS A 95 -4.06 3.42 8.83
CA LYS A 95 -3.15 4.47 9.31
C LYS A 95 -1.99 3.88 10.10
N ALA A 96 -2.26 2.90 10.97
CA ALA A 96 -1.22 2.22 11.74
C ALA A 96 -0.27 1.44 10.82
N VAL A 97 -0.80 0.73 9.84
CA VAL A 97 0.01 0.01 8.85
C VAL A 97 0.88 0.99 8.06
N LEU A 98 0.31 2.09 7.58
CA LEU A 98 1.06 3.08 6.80
C LEU A 98 2.18 3.72 7.63
N ARG A 99 1.92 4.06 8.87
CA ARG A 99 2.95 4.61 9.76
C ARG A 99 4.09 3.62 9.99
N THR A 100 3.76 2.35 10.16
CA THR A 100 4.78 1.30 10.31
C THR A 100 5.61 1.15 9.04
N LEU A 101 4.98 1.21 7.87
CA LEU A 101 5.70 1.20 6.58
C LEU A 101 6.63 2.41 6.44
N ILE A 102 6.18 3.59 6.85
CA ILE A 102 7.01 4.80 6.81
C ILE A 102 8.26 4.62 7.65
N GLU A 103 8.11 4.16 8.90
CA GLU A 103 9.24 3.94 9.79
C GLU A 103 10.20 2.88 9.25
N ALA A 104 9.65 1.76 8.75
CA ALA A 104 10.47 0.69 8.16
C ALA A 104 11.21 1.18 6.92
N SER A 105 10.57 1.97 6.08
CA SER A 105 11.20 2.52 4.87
C SER A 105 12.39 3.41 5.22
N GLU A 106 12.25 4.23 6.25
CA GLU A 106 13.35 5.10 6.69
C GLU A 106 14.53 4.29 7.24
N ARG A 107 14.24 3.22 7.99
CA ARG A 107 15.30 2.32 8.45
C ARG A 107 16.04 1.63 7.30
N GLN A 108 15.40 1.46 6.16
CA GLN A 108 15.99 0.87 4.96
C GLN A 108 16.61 1.92 4.01
N GLY A 109 16.63 3.19 4.41
CA GLY A 109 17.20 4.26 3.59
C GLY A 109 16.33 4.69 2.41
N ILE A 110 15.06 4.38 2.44
CA ILE A 110 14.11 4.78 1.39
C ILE A 110 13.64 6.19 1.68
N TRP A 111 13.91 7.11 0.75
CA TRP A 111 13.66 8.54 0.97
C TRP A 111 12.33 9.05 0.44
N THR A 112 11.71 8.33 -0.51
CA THR A 112 10.42 8.75 -1.07
C THR A 112 9.46 7.57 -1.14
N LEU A 113 8.24 7.79 -0.64
CA LEU A 113 7.12 6.86 -0.83
C LEU A 113 6.09 7.53 -1.73
N GLN A 114 5.53 6.76 -2.65
CA GLN A 114 4.44 7.23 -3.50
C GLN A 114 3.24 6.29 -3.44
N ALA A 115 2.08 6.81 -3.78
CA ALA A 115 0.85 6.04 -3.90
C ALA A 115 0.05 6.57 -5.08
N GLY A 116 -0.40 5.68 -5.94
CA GLY A 116 -1.36 6.00 -7.00
C GLY A 116 -2.74 5.61 -6.53
N VAL A 117 -3.67 6.56 -6.48
CA VAL A 117 -5.00 6.34 -5.91
C VAL A 117 -6.06 6.83 -6.89
N PHE A 118 -7.09 6.00 -7.12
CA PHE A 118 -8.22 6.46 -7.91
C PHE A 118 -8.93 7.62 -7.20
N PRO A 119 -9.34 8.67 -7.93
CA PRO A 119 -10.04 9.81 -7.31
C PRO A 119 -11.29 9.42 -6.54
N GLU A 120 -11.94 8.33 -6.93
CA GLU A 120 -13.13 7.80 -6.27
C GLU A 120 -12.83 7.20 -4.89
N ASN A 121 -11.56 6.86 -4.63
CA ASN A 121 -11.17 6.28 -3.34
C ASN A 121 -10.76 7.37 -2.34
N GLY A 122 -11.75 8.15 -1.91
CA GLY A 122 -11.54 9.26 -0.98
C GLY A 122 -10.95 8.84 0.36
N ALA A 123 -11.29 7.66 0.83
CA ALA A 123 -10.76 7.14 2.10
C ALA A 123 -9.24 6.93 2.03
N SER A 124 -8.74 6.38 0.91
CA SER A 124 -7.31 6.18 0.71
C SER A 124 -6.57 7.52 0.58
N ILE A 125 -7.14 8.47 -0.13
CA ILE A 125 -6.56 9.82 -0.26
C ILE A 125 -6.43 10.46 1.12
N ALA A 126 -7.49 10.43 1.92
CA ALA A 126 -7.48 10.99 3.27
C ALA A 126 -6.46 10.29 4.18
N LEU A 127 -6.37 8.97 4.08
CA LEU A 127 -5.41 8.17 4.84
C LEU A 127 -3.97 8.62 4.56
N HIS A 128 -3.62 8.72 3.29
CA HIS A 128 -2.26 9.10 2.89
C HIS A 128 -1.94 10.53 3.30
N LYS A 129 -2.87 11.47 3.10
CA LYS A 129 -2.68 12.87 3.53
C LYS A 129 -2.50 12.97 5.04
N ALA A 130 -3.24 12.18 5.82
CA ALA A 130 -3.10 12.16 7.27
C ALA A 130 -1.73 11.65 7.73
N CYS A 131 -1.01 10.90 6.89
CA CYS A 131 0.32 10.39 7.17
C CYS A 131 1.43 11.20 6.48
N GLY A 132 1.14 12.41 6.04
CA GLY A 132 2.15 13.33 5.51
C GLY A 132 2.40 13.25 4.01
N PHE A 133 1.55 12.56 3.27
CA PHE A 133 1.63 12.57 1.81
C PHE A 133 0.99 13.84 1.26
N ARG A 134 1.56 14.35 0.18
CA ARG A 134 1.01 15.48 -0.57
C ARG A 134 0.56 15.02 -1.94
N GLU A 135 -0.38 15.72 -2.53
CA GLU A 135 -0.81 15.47 -3.89
C GLU A 135 0.20 16.08 -4.86
N VAL A 136 0.79 15.23 -5.71
CA VAL A 136 1.78 15.64 -6.70
C VAL A 136 1.10 16.02 -8.00
N GLY A 137 0.11 15.26 -8.41
CA GLY A 137 -0.57 15.52 -9.66
C GLY A 137 -1.74 14.59 -9.91
N TYR A 138 -2.49 14.94 -10.94
CA TYR A 138 -3.65 14.22 -11.40
C TYR A 138 -3.34 13.67 -12.81
N ARG A 139 -3.43 12.36 -12.97
CA ARG A 139 -3.14 11.69 -14.23
C ARG A 139 -4.44 11.30 -14.91
N GLU A 140 -4.81 12.08 -15.90
CA GLU A 140 -6.07 11.89 -16.61
C GLU A 140 -5.98 10.67 -17.52
N ARG A 141 -6.93 9.76 -17.37
CA ARG A 141 -7.11 8.57 -18.23
C ARG A 141 -5.80 7.83 -18.48
N ILE A 142 -5.09 7.56 -17.42
CA ILE A 142 -3.76 6.94 -17.52
C ILE A 142 -3.82 5.44 -17.75
N GLY A 143 -4.90 4.78 -17.39
CA GLY A 143 -5.07 3.34 -17.56
C GLY A 143 -6.50 2.96 -17.85
N GLN A 144 -6.68 1.79 -18.45
CA GLN A 144 -7.99 1.26 -18.79
C GLN A 144 -8.32 0.07 -17.91
N MET A 145 -9.53 0.02 -17.41
CA MET A 145 -10.01 -1.04 -16.53
C MET A 145 -11.43 -1.39 -16.91
N ASN A 146 -11.65 -2.66 -17.27
CA ASN A 146 -12.96 -3.15 -17.71
C ASN A 146 -13.59 -2.30 -18.83
N GLY A 147 -12.75 -1.83 -19.75
CA GLY A 147 -13.20 -1.02 -20.89
C GLY A 147 -13.36 0.47 -20.58
N TYR A 148 -13.14 0.90 -19.34
CA TYR A 148 -13.25 2.31 -18.91
C TYR A 148 -11.89 2.91 -18.60
N TRP A 149 -11.67 4.13 -19.07
CA TRP A 149 -10.47 4.89 -18.72
C TRP A 149 -10.57 5.38 -17.28
N ARG A 150 -9.49 5.24 -16.54
CA ARG A 150 -9.43 5.65 -15.14
C ARG A 150 -8.34 6.69 -14.95
N ASP A 151 -8.65 7.65 -14.09
CA ASP A 151 -7.68 8.67 -13.65
C ASP A 151 -6.98 8.18 -12.39
N VAL A 152 -5.78 8.71 -12.13
CA VAL A 152 -5.02 8.39 -10.91
C VAL A 152 -4.48 9.68 -10.30
N ILE A 153 -4.68 9.84 -9.01
CA ILE A 153 -4.01 10.89 -8.24
C ILE A 153 -2.70 10.31 -7.72
N LEU A 154 -1.59 11.00 -7.99
CA LEU A 154 -0.29 10.62 -7.47
C LEU A 154 -0.03 11.37 -6.17
N LEU A 155 0.18 10.62 -5.11
CA LEU A 155 0.52 11.14 -3.79
C LEU A 155 1.96 10.75 -3.45
N GLU A 156 2.65 11.59 -2.69
CA GLU A 156 4.06 11.39 -2.37
C GLU A 156 4.38 11.88 -0.98
N ARG A 157 5.23 11.12 -0.27
CA ARG A 157 5.82 11.56 0.99
C ARG A 157 7.35 11.54 0.86
N ARG A 158 8.00 12.65 1.12
CA ARG A 158 9.47 12.76 1.14
C ARG A 158 9.96 12.69 2.58
N SER A 159 10.86 11.75 2.88
CA SER A 159 11.44 11.63 4.22
C SER A 159 12.27 12.87 4.58
N GLU A 160 12.17 13.29 5.82
CA GLU A 160 13.04 14.34 6.40
C GLU A 160 14.18 13.72 7.22
N VAL A 161 14.19 12.41 7.36
CA VAL A 161 15.14 11.64 8.17
C VAL A 161 16.29 11.11 7.32
N VAL A 162 15.98 10.54 6.16
CA VAL A 162 16.99 9.91 5.28
C VAL A 162 17.00 10.58 3.90
N GLY A 163 18.11 10.41 3.18
CA GLY A 163 18.22 10.95 1.83
C GLY A 163 18.41 12.46 1.80
N ARG A 164 19.05 13.02 2.82
CA ARG A 164 19.32 14.46 2.89
C ARG A 164 20.51 14.84 2.03
#